data_cf5753825e400a0a8ce0e1255f57b9d0
#
_entry.id   cf5753825e400a0a8ce0e1255f57b9d0
#
_cell.length_a   1.000
_cell.length_b   1.000
_cell.length_c   1.000
_cell.angle_alpha   90.00
_cell.angle_beta   90.00
_cell.angle_gamma   90.00
#
_symmetry.space_group_name_H-M   'P 1'
#
loop_
_entity.id
_entity.type
_entity.pdbx_description
1 polymer ?
#
loop_
_entity_poly.entity_id
_entity_poly.type
_entity_poly.pdbx_seq_one_letter_code
_entity_poly.pdbx_strand_id
1 'polypeptide(L)'
;MTILLALDPGNTESAWLLYDTATGRPTSWAKEPNPFVLTRLDTITADELVIEMVASYGMAVGAEIFDTCVWIGRFIERWHGPYRLIYRPDVKLHLTQTRRAKDANIRQALIDRYGPGKAVAIGLKATPGPLYGLTGDCWSALAVAVTAADAA
;
A
#
# COMPACT_ATOMS: atom_id res chain seq x y z
N MET A 1 15.58 0.08 -12.39
CA MET A 1 14.88 0.84 -11.34
C MET A 1 13.40 0.86 -11.66
N THR A 2 12.57 0.51 -10.71
CA THR A 2 11.12 0.46 -10.88
C THR A 2 10.44 1.31 -9.82
N ILE A 3 9.53 2.16 -10.25
CA ILE A 3 8.67 2.93 -9.35
C ILE A 3 7.31 2.23 -9.31
N LEU A 4 6.89 1.83 -8.12
CA LEU A 4 5.59 1.23 -7.88
C LEU A 4 4.62 2.27 -7.35
N LEU A 5 3.39 2.27 -7.86
CA LEU A 5 2.27 2.97 -7.25
C LEU A 5 1.42 1.93 -6.52
N ALA A 6 1.42 1.97 -5.21
CA ALA A 6 0.66 1.04 -4.37
C ALA A 6 -0.62 1.68 -3.88
N LEU A 7 -1.72 0.92 -3.91
CA LEU A 7 -3.02 1.35 -3.40
C LEU A 7 -3.51 0.42 -2.30
N ASP A 8 -4.02 1.00 -1.24
CA ASP A 8 -4.91 0.36 -0.27
C ASP A 8 -6.31 0.92 -0.51
N PRO A 9 -7.16 0.21 -1.29
CA PRO A 9 -8.43 0.74 -1.72
C PRO A 9 -9.51 0.66 -0.64
N GLY A 10 -10.40 1.63 -0.63
CA GLY A 10 -11.59 1.65 0.21
C GLY A 10 -12.83 2.03 -0.59
N ASN A 11 -13.98 2.00 0.06
CA ASN A 11 -15.26 2.28 -0.60
C ASN A 11 -15.50 3.77 -0.90
N THR A 12 -14.88 4.67 -0.15
CA THR A 12 -15.01 6.13 -0.36
C THR A 12 -13.67 6.82 -0.53
N GLU A 13 -12.66 6.38 0.21
CA GLU A 13 -11.30 6.91 0.18
C GLU A 13 -10.32 5.75 -0.01
N SER A 14 -9.19 6.05 -0.61
CA SER A 14 -8.10 5.08 -0.78
C SER A 14 -6.76 5.74 -0.46
N ALA A 15 -5.84 4.95 0.08
CA ALA A 15 -4.46 5.38 0.27
C ALA A 15 -3.64 5.00 -0.95
N TRP A 16 -2.77 5.92 -1.38
CA TRP A 16 -1.80 5.65 -2.43
C TRP A 16 -0.39 5.98 -1.93
N LEU A 17 0.59 5.30 -2.49
CA LEU A 17 1.99 5.47 -2.10
C LEU A 17 2.89 5.16 -3.29
N LEU A 18 3.85 6.04 -3.54
CA LEU A 18 4.93 5.79 -4.51
C LEU A 18 6.12 5.17 -3.79
N TYR A 19 6.65 4.11 -4.37
CA TYR A 19 7.75 3.34 -3.81
C TYR A 19 8.87 3.17 -4.84
N ASP A 20 10.08 3.58 -4.47
CA ASP A 20 11.25 3.43 -5.31
C ASP A 20 11.97 2.12 -4.96
N THR A 21 11.95 1.16 -5.88
CA THR A 21 12.58 -0.15 -5.66
C THR A 21 14.10 -0.07 -5.60
N ALA A 22 14.72 0.94 -6.21
CA ALA A 22 16.17 1.10 -6.17
C ALA A 22 16.66 1.48 -4.77
N THR A 23 15.95 2.36 -4.09
CA THR A 23 16.29 2.78 -2.73
C THR A 23 15.59 1.95 -1.65
N GLY A 24 14.53 1.23 -2.03
CA GLY A 24 13.69 0.50 -1.08
C GLY A 24 12.88 1.42 -0.18
N ARG A 25 12.53 2.62 -0.63
CA ARG A 25 11.87 3.63 0.20
C ARG A 25 10.60 4.18 -0.43
N PRO A 26 9.59 4.50 0.39
CA PRO A 26 8.47 5.30 -0.08
C PRO A 26 8.93 6.74 -0.33
N THR A 27 8.38 7.39 -1.35
CA THR A 27 8.76 8.75 -1.73
C THR A 27 7.62 9.75 -1.61
N SER A 28 6.37 9.31 -1.75
CA SER A 28 5.19 10.18 -1.64
C SER A 28 3.97 9.33 -1.32
N TRP A 29 3.04 9.88 -0.56
CA TRP A 29 1.82 9.15 -0.17
C TRP A 29 0.74 10.09 0.29
N ALA A 30 -0.52 9.65 0.19
CA ALA A 30 -1.67 10.33 0.77
C ALA A 30 -2.86 9.36 0.83
N LYS A 31 -3.83 9.70 1.67
CA LYS A 31 -5.17 9.10 1.65
C LYS A 31 -6.13 10.15 1.14
N GLU A 32 -6.85 9.84 0.08
CA GLU A 32 -7.70 10.81 -0.61
C GLU A 32 -9.04 10.17 -1.01
N PRO A 33 -10.10 10.98 -1.21
CA PRO A 33 -11.33 10.50 -1.82
C PRO A 33 -11.07 9.82 -3.16
N ASN A 34 -11.80 8.75 -3.44
CA ASN A 34 -11.57 7.93 -4.63
C ASN A 34 -11.59 8.70 -5.96
N PRO A 35 -12.46 9.71 -6.17
CA PRO A 35 -12.39 10.51 -7.40
C PRO A 35 -11.06 11.24 -7.59
N PHE A 36 -10.42 11.69 -6.49
CA PHE A 36 -9.10 12.31 -6.56
C PHE A 36 -8.01 11.29 -6.86
N VAL A 37 -8.14 10.06 -6.34
CA VAL A 37 -7.21 8.98 -6.66
C VAL A 37 -7.26 8.66 -8.15
N LEU A 38 -8.45 8.63 -8.76
CA LEU A 38 -8.57 8.48 -10.22
C LEU A 38 -7.78 9.55 -10.97
N THR A 39 -7.87 10.80 -10.53
CA THR A 39 -7.11 11.90 -11.14
C THR A 39 -5.61 11.71 -10.97
N ARG A 40 -5.19 11.22 -9.80
CA ARG A 40 -3.77 10.89 -9.55
C ARG A 40 -3.25 9.86 -10.54
N LEU A 41 -4.04 8.86 -10.88
CA LEU A 41 -3.63 7.83 -11.86
C LEU A 41 -3.35 8.40 -13.25
N ASP A 42 -3.96 9.53 -13.60
CA ASP A 42 -3.70 10.21 -14.87
C ASP A 42 -2.37 10.99 -14.86
N THR A 43 -1.89 11.40 -13.69
CA THR A 43 -0.77 12.34 -13.56
C THR A 43 0.48 11.74 -12.93
N ILE A 44 0.33 10.71 -12.10
CA ILE A 44 1.46 10.06 -11.45
C ILE A 44 2.26 9.25 -12.49
N THR A 45 3.57 9.45 -12.47
CA THR A 45 4.49 8.63 -13.26
C THR A 45 5.00 7.47 -12.40
N ALA A 46 4.64 6.26 -12.77
CA ALA A 46 5.12 5.03 -12.14
C ALA A 46 5.16 3.92 -13.19
N ASP A 47 5.92 2.88 -12.90
CA ASP A 47 6.13 1.78 -13.84
C ASP A 47 5.05 0.69 -13.71
N GLU A 48 4.52 0.52 -12.51
CA GLU A 48 3.54 -0.52 -12.23
C GLU A 48 2.59 -0.06 -11.12
N LEU A 49 1.31 -0.44 -11.27
CA LEU A 49 0.29 -0.27 -10.23
C LEU A 49 0.15 -1.57 -9.45
N VAL A 50 0.20 -1.51 -8.12
CA VAL A 50 -0.05 -2.67 -7.25
C VAL A 50 -1.18 -2.33 -6.29
N ILE A 51 -2.19 -3.19 -6.22
CA ILE A 51 -3.41 -2.93 -5.47
C ILE A 51 -3.65 -4.07 -4.48
N GLU A 52 -3.93 -3.74 -3.22
CA GLU A 52 -4.41 -4.73 -2.27
C GLU A 52 -5.84 -5.12 -2.67
N MET A 53 -6.00 -6.39 -3.05
CA MET A 53 -7.31 -6.91 -3.44
C MET A 53 -8.05 -7.47 -2.24
N VAL A 54 -9.33 -7.16 -2.17
CA VAL A 54 -10.23 -7.67 -1.13
C VAL A 54 -10.79 -9.03 -1.53
N ALA A 55 -11.14 -9.84 -0.52
CA ALA A 55 -11.79 -11.12 -0.73
C ALA A 55 -12.62 -11.47 0.50
N SER A 56 -13.56 -12.39 0.34
CA SER A 56 -14.43 -12.84 1.43
C SER A 56 -13.78 -13.89 2.33
N TYR A 57 -12.82 -14.64 1.82
CA TYR A 57 -12.18 -15.78 2.51
C TYR A 57 -13.19 -16.76 3.10
N GLY A 58 -14.32 -16.96 2.38
CA GLY A 58 -15.40 -17.84 2.82
C GLY A 58 -16.36 -17.21 3.81
N MET A 59 -16.21 -15.93 4.13
CA MET A 59 -17.08 -15.19 5.06
C MET A 59 -18.02 -14.28 4.27
N ALA A 60 -19.17 -13.95 4.88
CA ALA A 60 -20.09 -12.96 4.30
C ALA A 60 -19.43 -11.59 4.26
N VAL A 61 -19.67 -10.85 3.18
CA VAL A 61 -19.15 -9.47 3.01
C VAL A 61 -20.32 -8.50 2.82
N GLY A 62 -20.15 -7.28 3.30
CA GLY A 62 -21.17 -6.24 3.18
C GLY A 62 -21.02 -5.38 1.93
N ALA A 63 -21.91 -4.40 1.79
CA ALA A 63 -21.95 -3.49 0.65
C ALA A 63 -20.64 -2.73 0.45
N GLU A 64 -19.93 -2.39 1.53
CA GLU A 64 -18.66 -1.67 1.46
C GLU A 64 -17.60 -2.42 0.67
N ILE A 65 -17.56 -3.75 0.78
CA ILE A 65 -16.62 -4.58 0.04
C ILE A 65 -16.97 -4.57 -1.46
N PHE A 66 -18.27 -4.64 -1.79
CA PHE A 66 -18.69 -4.55 -3.20
C PHE A 66 -18.36 -3.18 -3.80
N ASP A 67 -18.58 -2.10 -3.06
CA ASP A 67 -18.23 -0.75 -3.51
C ASP A 67 -16.72 -0.61 -3.72
N THR A 68 -15.93 -1.17 -2.82
CA THR A 68 -14.47 -1.20 -2.96
C THR A 68 -14.05 -1.95 -4.23
N CYS A 69 -14.67 -3.08 -4.53
CA CYS A 69 -14.40 -3.82 -5.78
C CYS A 69 -14.69 -3.00 -7.03
N VAL A 70 -15.78 -2.22 -7.02
CA VAL A 70 -16.10 -1.32 -8.14
C VAL A 70 -14.99 -0.28 -8.32
N TRP A 71 -14.51 0.31 -7.24
CA TRP A 71 -13.42 1.27 -7.31
C TRP A 71 -12.11 0.65 -7.78
N ILE A 72 -11.79 -0.56 -7.31
CA ILE A 72 -10.60 -1.29 -7.79
C ILE A 72 -10.66 -1.45 -9.31
N GLY A 73 -11.80 -1.87 -9.85
CA GLY A 73 -12.00 -2.00 -11.29
C GLY A 73 -11.82 -0.68 -12.04
N ARG A 74 -12.35 0.42 -11.46
CA ARG A 74 -12.18 1.75 -12.06
C ARG A 74 -10.72 2.21 -12.04
N PHE A 75 -9.99 1.93 -10.97
CA PHE A 75 -8.56 2.26 -10.89
C PHE A 75 -7.77 1.48 -11.95
N ILE A 76 -8.02 0.19 -12.08
CA ILE A 76 -7.35 -0.66 -13.08
C ILE A 76 -7.62 -0.14 -14.49
N GLU A 77 -8.88 0.18 -14.81
CA GLU A 77 -9.25 0.67 -16.14
C GLU A 77 -8.63 2.03 -16.45
N ARG A 78 -8.50 2.90 -15.44
CA ARG A 78 -7.89 4.22 -15.60
C ARG A 78 -6.38 4.15 -15.77
N TRP A 79 -5.73 3.14 -15.20
CA TRP A 79 -4.29 2.97 -15.27
C TRP A 79 -3.88 2.42 -16.65
N HIS A 80 -2.88 3.04 -17.28
CA HIS A 80 -2.44 2.70 -18.64
C HIS A 80 -1.13 1.91 -18.66
N GLY A 81 -0.92 1.04 -17.71
CA GLY A 81 0.30 0.23 -17.62
C GLY A 81 0.05 -1.11 -16.96
N PRO A 82 1.12 -1.85 -16.66
CA PRO A 82 0.99 -3.12 -15.97
C PRO A 82 0.49 -2.92 -14.54
N TYR A 83 -0.27 -3.90 -14.04
CA TYR A 83 -0.75 -3.90 -12.67
C TYR A 83 -0.71 -5.29 -12.07
N ARG A 84 -0.68 -5.35 -10.73
CA ARG A 84 -0.81 -6.59 -9.96
C ARG A 84 -1.80 -6.40 -8.82
N LEU A 85 -2.49 -7.49 -8.49
CA LEU A 85 -3.36 -7.56 -7.32
C LEU A 85 -2.67 -8.44 -6.27
N ILE A 86 -2.62 -7.96 -5.03
CA ILE A 86 -1.99 -8.67 -3.93
C ILE A 86 -3.01 -8.78 -2.80
N TYR A 87 -3.22 -10.00 -2.30
CA TYR A 87 -4.19 -10.25 -1.24
C TYR A 87 -3.57 -10.04 0.14
N ARG A 88 -4.37 -9.56 1.07
CA ARG A 88 -3.94 -9.26 2.44
C ARG A 88 -3.24 -10.42 3.14
N PRO A 89 -3.72 -11.67 3.06
CA PRO A 89 -3.01 -12.80 3.70
C PRO A 89 -1.59 -12.99 3.16
N ASP A 90 -1.35 -12.69 1.89
CA ASP A 90 -0.02 -12.81 1.29
C ASP A 90 0.91 -11.70 1.80
N VAL A 91 0.40 -10.49 2.00
CA VAL A 91 1.14 -9.40 2.64
C VAL A 91 1.55 -9.80 4.06
N LYS A 92 0.60 -10.31 4.84
CA LYS A 92 0.85 -10.77 6.21
C LYS A 92 1.91 -11.87 6.25
N LEU A 93 1.77 -12.89 5.41
CA LEU A 93 2.71 -14.00 5.34
C LEU A 93 4.12 -13.51 4.99
N HIS A 94 4.22 -12.63 4.00
CA HIS A 94 5.52 -12.10 3.55
C HIS A 94 6.22 -11.31 4.65
N LEU A 95 5.52 -10.39 5.30
CA LEU A 95 6.13 -9.46 6.27
C LEU A 95 6.30 -10.06 7.67
N THR A 96 5.42 -10.96 8.10
CA THR A 96 5.37 -11.45 9.48
C THR A 96 5.54 -12.95 9.61
N GLN A 97 5.64 -13.68 8.51
CA GLN A 97 5.76 -15.14 8.44
C GLN A 97 4.50 -15.88 8.91
N THR A 98 3.37 -15.18 9.04
CA THR A 98 2.08 -15.78 9.41
C THR A 98 0.92 -15.02 8.79
N ARG A 99 -0.08 -15.75 8.28
CA ARG A 99 -1.33 -15.16 7.78
C ARG A 99 -2.24 -14.66 8.90
N ARG A 100 -1.93 -14.98 10.17
CA ARG A 100 -2.72 -14.59 11.34
C ARG A 100 -2.29 -13.26 11.94
N ALA A 101 -1.30 -12.58 11.35
CA ALA A 101 -0.80 -11.31 11.85
C ALA A 101 -1.91 -10.25 11.89
N LYS A 102 -1.81 -9.36 12.85
CA LYS A 102 -2.64 -8.15 12.97
C LYS A 102 -1.93 -6.96 12.33
N ASP A 103 -2.66 -5.88 12.11
CA ASP A 103 -2.09 -4.66 11.52
C ASP A 103 -0.90 -4.13 12.31
N ALA A 104 -0.95 -4.22 13.65
CA ALA A 104 0.17 -3.82 14.50
C ALA A 104 1.43 -4.64 14.23
N ASN A 105 1.29 -5.92 13.91
CA ASN A 105 2.43 -6.78 13.59
C ASN A 105 3.04 -6.41 12.24
N ILE A 106 2.20 -6.07 11.26
CA ILE A 106 2.67 -5.60 9.93
C ILE A 106 3.43 -4.30 10.11
N ARG A 107 2.86 -3.35 10.85
CA ARG A 107 3.51 -2.07 11.13
C ARG A 107 4.87 -2.25 11.79
N GLN A 108 4.96 -3.13 12.79
CA GLN A 108 6.22 -3.41 13.47
C GLN A 108 7.25 -4.03 12.52
N ALA A 109 6.82 -4.96 11.66
CA ALA A 109 7.71 -5.55 10.66
C ALA A 109 8.28 -4.48 9.71
N LEU A 110 7.46 -3.52 9.29
CA LEU A 110 7.91 -2.40 8.46
C LEU A 110 8.89 -1.49 9.20
N ILE A 111 8.62 -1.19 10.48
CA ILE A 111 9.54 -0.39 11.30
C ILE A 111 10.89 -1.09 11.40
N ASP A 112 10.90 -2.39 11.66
CA ASP A 112 12.13 -3.18 11.79
C ASP A 112 12.93 -3.21 10.47
N ARG A 113 12.24 -3.17 9.35
CA ARG A 113 12.88 -3.16 8.02
C ARG A 113 13.64 -1.87 7.74
N TYR A 114 13.17 -0.74 8.24
CA TYR A 114 13.72 0.59 7.92
C TYR A 114 14.66 1.17 8.97
N GLY A 115 14.87 0.47 10.05
CA GLY A 115 15.84 0.89 11.04
C GLY A 115 15.71 0.12 12.34
N PRO A 116 16.67 0.24 13.26
CA PRO A 116 16.45 -0.28 14.61
C PRO A 116 15.47 0.65 15.32
N GLY A 117 14.20 0.20 15.43
CA GLY A 117 13.15 0.92 16.16
C GLY A 117 12.60 2.16 15.47
N LYS A 118 11.64 2.78 16.13
CA LYS A 118 10.91 3.95 15.62
C LYS A 118 11.79 5.18 15.45
N ALA A 119 12.80 5.34 16.30
CA ALA A 119 13.67 6.52 16.25
C ALA A 119 14.42 6.65 14.92
N VAL A 120 14.79 5.52 14.32
CA VAL A 120 15.49 5.48 13.03
C VAL A 120 14.49 5.37 11.88
N ALA A 121 13.52 4.45 11.97
CA ALA A 121 12.57 4.20 10.88
C ALA A 121 11.64 5.39 10.64
N ILE A 122 11.10 5.99 11.69
CA ILE A 122 10.14 7.10 11.61
C ILE A 122 10.82 8.43 11.90
N GLY A 123 11.57 8.51 13.00
CA GLY A 123 12.25 9.71 13.42
C GLY A 123 11.32 10.81 13.93
N LEU A 124 11.83 12.02 13.91
CA LEU A 124 11.15 13.25 14.34
C LEU A 124 11.16 14.26 13.21
N LYS A 125 10.36 15.33 13.33
CA LYS A 125 10.29 16.40 12.33
C LYS A 125 11.67 17.00 12.02
N ALA A 126 12.52 17.17 13.04
CA ALA A 126 13.86 17.73 12.88
C ALA A 126 14.87 16.73 12.26
N THR A 127 14.62 15.42 12.48
CA THR A 127 15.48 14.34 11.99
C THR A 127 14.58 13.22 11.46
N PRO A 128 13.92 13.42 10.30
CA PRO A 128 12.96 12.44 9.80
C PRO A 128 13.64 11.16 9.31
N GLY A 129 13.02 10.01 9.62
CA GLY A 129 13.38 8.73 9.04
C GLY A 129 12.64 8.48 7.73
N PRO A 130 12.90 7.33 7.08
CA PRO A 130 12.25 7.00 5.79
C PRO A 130 10.72 6.94 5.86
N LEU A 131 10.15 6.64 7.01
CA LEU A 131 8.71 6.49 7.19
C LEU A 131 8.07 7.66 7.94
N TYR A 132 8.79 8.78 8.08
CA TYR A 132 8.23 9.95 8.75
C TYR A 132 7.00 10.48 8.03
N GLY A 133 5.93 10.72 8.78
CA GLY A 133 4.67 11.23 8.24
C GLY A 133 3.72 10.15 7.71
N LEU A 134 4.12 8.88 7.75
CA LEU A 134 3.25 7.78 7.32
C LEU A 134 2.16 7.56 8.38
N THR A 135 0.90 7.63 7.99
CA THR A 135 -0.24 7.49 8.90
C THR A 135 -1.32 6.60 8.30
N GLY A 136 -2.15 5.99 9.18
CA GLY A 136 -3.35 5.27 8.80
C GLY A 136 -3.12 4.22 7.71
N ASP A 137 -3.96 4.27 6.68
CA ASP A 137 -3.94 3.29 5.59
C ASP A 137 -2.73 3.43 4.67
N CYS A 138 -1.95 4.49 4.79
CA CYS A 138 -0.69 4.61 4.06
C CYS A 138 0.32 3.54 4.52
N TRP A 139 0.24 3.07 5.76
CA TRP A 139 1.00 1.91 6.23
C TRP A 139 0.63 0.64 5.47
N SER A 140 -0.66 0.46 5.18
CA SER A 140 -1.13 -0.68 4.38
C SER A 140 -0.64 -0.57 2.93
N ALA A 141 -0.67 0.61 2.35
CA ALA A 141 -0.14 0.84 1.01
C ALA A 141 1.37 0.55 0.95
N LEU A 142 2.14 0.94 1.97
CA LEU A 142 3.56 0.59 2.06
C LEU A 142 3.76 -0.93 2.14
N ALA A 143 2.95 -1.61 2.94
CA ALA A 143 3.03 -3.07 3.07
C ALA A 143 2.82 -3.77 1.72
N VAL A 144 1.87 -3.30 0.94
CA VAL A 144 1.60 -3.81 -0.42
C VAL A 144 2.80 -3.55 -1.34
N ALA A 145 3.35 -2.34 -1.31
CA ALA A 145 4.50 -1.97 -2.13
C ALA A 145 5.73 -2.83 -1.83
N VAL A 146 6.04 -3.00 -0.56
CA VAL A 146 7.19 -3.83 -0.12
C VAL A 146 7.01 -5.28 -0.53
N THR A 147 5.81 -5.83 -0.33
CA THR A 147 5.51 -7.21 -0.73
C THR A 147 5.67 -7.39 -2.23
N ALA A 148 5.16 -6.47 -3.03
CA ALA A 148 5.29 -6.50 -4.49
C ALA A 148 6.74 -6.38 -4.94
N ALA A 149 7.50 -5.47 -4.35
CA ALA A 149 8.90 -5.25 -4.69
C ALA A 149 9.76 -6.48 -4.39
N ASP A 150 9.52 -7.12 -3.24
CA ASP A 150 10.28 -8.31 -2.82
C ASP A 150 9.95 -9.55 -3.66
N ALA A 151 8.78 -9.59 -4.28
CA ALA A 151 8.34 -10.71 -5.13
C ALA A 151 8.87 -10.62 -6.57
N ALA A 152 9.46 -9.51 -6.93
CA ALA A 152 9.94 -9.27 -8.28
C ALA A 152 11.22 -10.06 -8.61
#